data_7123703253a57635d530f3875f79a6e1
#
_entry.id   7123703253a57635d530f3875f79a6e1
#
_cell.length_a   1.000
_cell.length_b   1.000
_cell.length_c   1.000
_cell.angle_alpha   90.00
_cell.angle_beta   90.00
_cell.angle_gamma   90.00
#
_symmetry.space_group_name_H-M   'P 1'
#
loop_
_entity.id
_entity.type
_entity.pdbx_description
1 polymer ?
#
loop_
_entity_poly.entity_id
_entity_poly.type
_entity_poly.pdbx_seq_one_letter_code
_entity_poly.pdbx_strand_id
1 'polypeptide(L)'
;MTATELMTNWPDPSTNQVPTDGALTFVNTYAVLEVTGEDTEKFLQGQCSADIGSLAIGESVPGSICTVKGRVITSFIATKTNESVLLLIPRVLVPTTKEYLKKYAAFFKVSLNQWLHPCVIANPKSGQLPESLYVSCNFRLGEQGFHAGLLDQASYQKLADLLPSYQDKENQPAPESIWLDHLLEAGWLLLNNKTSEEYLPHQLNLDLLGAINFKKGCYTGQEIIARMEYRGKSKKRLKVISLSGHQLTNESLPLDIKTADDSQPLGELLQLTSNAKLALALLPVELPSEGSFICDGETLEYALQNNV
;
A
#
# COMPACT_ATOMS: atom_id res chain seq x y z
N MET A 1 -0.09 -30.21 6.62
CA MET A 1 0.84 -29.08 6.47
C MET A 1 0.19 -27.86 7.09
N THR A 2 0.80 -27.21 8.07
CA THR A 2 0.25 -25.99 8.67
C THR A 2 0.53 -24.80 7.76
N ALA A 3 -0.24 -23.71 7.91
CA ALA A 3 -0.01 -22.46 7.17
C ALA A 3 1.44 -21.96 7.30
N THR A 4 2.05 -22.18 8.46
CA THR A 4 3.45 -21.83 8.75
C THR A 4 4.44 -22.74 7.97
N GLU A 5 4.15 -24.02 7.80
CA GLU A 5 4.98 -24.96 7.02
C GLU A 5 4.87 -24.67 5.50
N LEU A 6 3.74 -24.19 5.02
CA LEU A 6 3.59 -23.73 3.64
C LEU A 6 4.45 -22.49 3.36
N MET A 7 4.63 -21.61 4.35
CA MET A 7 5.43 -20.39 4.22
C MET A 7 6.94 -20.66 4.33
N THR A 8 7.36 -21.63 5.16
CA THR A 8 8.78 -21.99 5.32
C THR A 8 9.34 -22.84 4.19
N ASN A 9 8.49 -23.52 3.41
CA ASN A 9 8.88 -24.30 2.24
C ASN A 9 8.70 -23.55 0.92
N TRP A 10 8.49 -22.24 0.99
CA TRP A 10 8.41 -21.37 -0.20
C TRP A 10 9.79 -21.24 -0.85
N PRO A 11 9.87 -21.24 -2.22
CA PRO A 11 11.17 -21.12 -2.89
C PRO A 11 11.88 -19.83 -2.46
N ASP A 12 13.18 -19.95 -2.23
CA ASP A 12 14.09 -18.86 -1.91
C ASP A 12 13.96 -17.73 -2.97
N PRO A 13 13.66 -16.49 -2.56
CA PRO A 13 13.56 -15.35 -3.48
C PRO A 13 14.85 -15.03 -4.24
N SER A 14 15.97 -15.67 -3.90
CA SER A 14 17.27 -15.49 -4.58
C SER A 14 17.38 -16.23 -5.93
N THR A 15 16.44 -17.09 -6.30
CA THR A 15 16.47 -17.78 -7.61
C THR A 15 15.87 -16.89 -8.69
N ASN A 16 16.75 -16.29 -9.46
CA ASN A 16 16.56 -15.25 -10.48
C ASN A 16 15.80 -15.67 -11.76
N GLN A 17 14.67 -16.36 -11.68
CA GLN A 17 13.77 -16.53 -12.83
C GLN A 17 12.34 -16.21 -12.41
N VAL A 18 11.99 -14.94 -12.58
CA VAL A 18 10.68 -14.40 -12.28
C VAL A 18 9.78 -14.55 -13.50
N PRO A 19 8.64 -15.24 -13.42
CA PRO A 19 7.62 -15.15 -14.45
C PRO A 19 7.03 -13.74 -14.42
N THR A 20 7.26 -12.96 -15.46
CA THR A 20 6.92 -11.54 -15.54
C THR A 20 5.44 -11.27 -15.79
N ASP A 21 4.60 -12.29 -15.98
CA ASP A 21 3.19 -12.08 -16.31
C ASP A 21 2.26 -13.07 -15.60
N GLY A 22 1.54 -12.56 -14.58
CA GLY A 22 0.38 -13.23 -14.00
C GLY A 22 0.66 -14.46 -13.14
N ALA A 23 1.78 -14.54 -12.46
CA ALA A 23 2.02 -15.57 -11.46
C ALA A 23 1.28 -15.23 -10.16
N LEU A 24 0.59 -16.22 -9.58
CA LEU A 24 -0.03 -16.12 -8.27
C LEU A 24 1.02 -15.72 -7.24
N THR A 25 0.75 -14.67 -6.47
CA THR A 25 1.67 -14.20 -5.42
C THR A 25 0.91 -14.09 -4.10
N PHE A 26 1.43 -14.69 -3.03
CA PHE A 26 0.90 -14.46 -1.69
C PHE A 26 1.53 -13.21 -1.09
N VAL A 27 0.68 -12.29 -0.63
CA VAL A 27 1.12 -11.01 -0.08
C VAL A 27 0.96 -11.02 1.43
N ASN A 28 2.08 -11.09 2.14
CA ASN A 28 2.13 -11.09 3.61
C ASN A 28 2.26 -9.71 4.21
N THR A 29 2.81 -8.77 3.46
CA THR A 29 3.06 -7.40 3.90
C THR A 29 1.76 -6.62 4.10
N TYR A 30 0.68 -7.04 3.46
CA TYR A 30 -0.66 -6.50 3.65
C TYR A 30 -1.55 -7.44 4.46
N ALA A 31 -2.60 -6.88 5.04
CA ALA A 31 -3.66 -7.61 5.73
C ALA A 31 -5.01 -6.94 5.48
N VAL A 32 -6.10 -7.64 5.76
CA VAL A 32 -7.45 -7.11 5.66
C VAL A 32 -7.96 -6.74 7.05
N LEU A 33 -8.38 -5.49 7.21
CA LEU A 33 -9.23 -5.03 8.30
C LEU A 33 -10.67 -4.95 7.76
N GLU A 34 -11.52 -5.86 8.20
CA GLU A 34 -12.92 -5.91 7.83
C GLU A 34 -13.74 -5.04 8.78
N VAL A 35 -14.59 -4.20 8.20
CA VAL A 35 -15.57 -3.38 8.94
C VAL A 35 -16.98 -3.87 8.61
N THR A 36 -17.70 -4.35 9.63
CA THR A 36 -19.07 -4.89 9.52
C THR A 36 -20.03 -4.11 10.38
N GLY A 37 -21.33 -4.22 10.08
CA GLY A 37 -22.43 -3.62 10.87
C GLY A 37 -23.25 -2.60 10.10
N GLU A 38 -24.41 -2.25 10.67
CA GLU A 38 -25.41 -1.37 10.03
C GLU A 38 -24.86 0.01 9.67
N ASP A 39 -23.92 0.54 10.47
CA ASP A 39 -23.35 1.88 10.29
C ASP A 39 -21.99 1.89 9.54
N THR A 40 -21.57 0.76 8.93
CA THR A 40 -20.23 0.61 8.31
C THR A 40 -19.91 1.73 7.32
N GLU A 41 -20.79 2.00 6.36
CA GLU A 41 -20.54 3.05 5.35
C GLU A 41 -20.48 4.43 5.99
N LYS A 42 -21.45 4.77 6.83
CA LYS A 42 -21.52 6.05 7.54
C LYS A 42 -20.29 6.28 8.42
N PHE A 43 -19.87 5.24 9.12
CA PHE A 43 -18.67 5.27 9.96
C PHE A 43 -17.42 5.55 9.14
N LEU A 44 -17.15 4.73 8.11
CA LEU A 44 -15.97 4.88 7.27
C LEU A 44 -16.00 6.18 6.46
N GLN A 45 -17.19 6.63 6.02
CA GLN A 45 -17.35 7.91 5.34
C GLN A 45 -16.85 9.08 6.20
N GLY A 46 -17.00 9.02 7.51
CA GLY A 46 -16.51 10.04 8.45
C GLY A 46 -15.04 9.87 8.87
N GLN A 47 -14.40 8.73 8.58
CA GLN A 47 -13.04 8.42 9.06
C GLN A 47 -11.97 8.42 7.99
N CYS A 48 -12.30 8.33 6.71
CA CYS A 48 -11.32 8.17 5.64
C CYS A 48 -11.51 9.16 4.50
N SER A 49 -10.47 9.34 3.70
CA SER A 49 -10.45 10.25 2.55
C SER A 49 -11.20 9.74 1.32
N ALA A 50 -11.42 8.42 1.21
CA ALA A 50 -12.16 7.79 0.12
C ALA A 50 -13.67 7.98 0.28
N ASP A 51 -14.42 7.99 -0.82
CA ASP A 51 -15.89 8.04 -0.83
C ASP A 51 -16.47 6.62 -0.79
N ILE A 52 -16.60 6.08 0.42
CA ILE A 52 -17.11 4.71 0.65
C ILE A 52 -18.60 4.62 0.32
N GLY A 53 -19.36 5.70 0.57
CA GLY A 53 -20.81 5.70 0.35
C GLY A 53 -21.21 5.58 -1.13
N SER A 54 -20.35 6.00 -2.05
CA SER A 54 -20.61 5.92 -3.49
C SER A 54 -20.20 4.58 -4.11
N LEU A 55 -19.46 3.72 -3.38
CA LEU A 55 -19.00 2.45 -3.91
C LEU A 55 -20.17 1.48 -4.14
N ALA A 56 -20.21 0.88 -5.33
CA ALA A 56 -21.05 -0.29 -5.58
C ALA A 56 -20.42 -1.56 -4.98
N ILE A 57 -21.22 -2.60 -4.78
CA ILE A 57 -20.73 -3.90 -4.34
C ILE A 57 -19.75 -4.46 -5.36
N GLY A 58 -18.58 -4.92 -4.90
CA GLY A 58 -17.48 -5.41 -5.74
C GLY A 58 -16.53 -4.32 -6.23
N GLU A 59 -16.86 -3.04 -6.03
CA GLU A 59 -15.94 -1.96 -6.36
C GLU A 59 -14.90 -1.73 -5.30
N SER A 60 -13.73 -1.25 -5.74
CA SER A 60 -12.60 -0.92 -4.88
C SER A 60 -12.07 0.48 -5.14
N VAL A 61 -11.63 1.15 -4.09
CA VAL A 61 -11.08 2.51 -4.15
C VAL A 61 -9.88 2.66 -3.22
N PRO A 62 -8.80 3.34 -3.64
CA PRO A 62 -7.74 3.75 -2.73
C PRO A 62 -8.21 4.84 -1.77
N GLY A 63 -7.60 4.89 -0.58
CA GLY A 63 -7.92 5.89 0.42
C GLY A 63 -6.87 5.99 1.51
N SER A 64 -7.11 6.87 2.47
CA SER A 64 -6.27 7.01 3.67
C SER A 64 -7.11 7.29 4.91
N ILE A 65 -6.60 6.87 6.06
CA ILE A 65 -7.05 7.28 7.38
C ILE A 65 -6.02 8.25 7.92
N CYS A 66 -6.49 9.42 8.36
CA CYS A 66 -5.63 10.49 8.84
C CYS A 66 -5.97 10.89 10.26
N THR A 67 -5.00 11.44 10.97
CA THR A 67 -5.22 12.11 12.24
C THR A 67 -6.01 13.40 12.03
N VAL A 68 -6.51 14.01 13.11
CA VAL A 68 -7.16 15.33 13.08
C VAL A 68 -6.23 16.44 12.54
N LYS A 69 -4.91 16.22 12.59
CA LYS A 69 -3.89 17.11 12.01
C LYS A 69 -3.61 16.82 10.53
N GLY A 70 -4.38 15.94 9.89
CA GLY A 70 -4.23 15.56 8.48
C GLY A 70 -3.03 14.66 8.18
N ARG A 71 -2.33 14.12 9.20
CA ARG A 71 -1.22 13.19 9.01
C ARG A 71 -1.74 11.79 8.71
N VAL A 72 -1.16 11.10 7.72
CA VAL A 72 -1.59 9.77 7.27
C VAL A 72 -1.17 8.72 8.29
N ILE A 73 -2.16 8.07 8.91
CA ILE A 73 -1.94 6.90 9.78
C ILE A 73 -1.68 5.67 8.92
N THR A 74 -2.54 5.45 7.92
CA THR A 74 -2.40 4.39 6.92
C THR A 74 -3.04 4.79 5.60
N SER A 75 -2.48 4.30 4.50
CA SER A 75 -3.16 4.21 3.22
C SER A 75 -3.76 2.81 3.07
N PHE A 76 -4.82 2.69 2.29
CA PHE A 76 -5.55 1.43 2.11
C PHE A 76 -6.20 1.35 0.73
N ILE A 77 -6.61 0.14 0.36
CA ILE A 77 -7.60 -0.08 -0.70
C ILE A 77 -8.87 -0.61 -0.01
N ALA A 78 -9.99 0.09 -0.18
CA ALA A 78 -11.29 -0.37 0.30
C ALA A 78 -11.99 -1.16 -0.80
N THR A 79 -12.59 -2.31 -0.44
CA THR A 79 -13.46 -3.10 -1.31
C THR A 79 -14.81 -3.29 -0.62
N LYS A 80 -15.91 -2.92 -1.29
CA LYS A 80 -17.25 -3.08 -0.73
C LYS A 80 -17.80 -4.47 -1.08
N THR A 81 -18.30 -5.17 -0.07
CA THR A 81 -19.02 -6.44 -0.20
C THR A 81 -20.51 -6.25 0.13
N ASN A 82 -21.30 -7.32 0.09
CA ASN A 82 -22.71 -7.29 0.52
C ASN A 82 -22.86 -7.00 2.02
N GLU A 83 -21.89 -7.40 2.85
CA GLU A 83 -22.02 -7.43 4.31
C GLU A 83 -21.00 -6.55 5.03
N SER A 84 -19.95 -6.13 4.32
CA SER A 84 -18.82 -5.45 4.93
C SER A 84 -18.09 -4.51 3.95
N VAL A 85 -17.17 -3.72 4.49
CA VAL A 85 -16.12 -3.05 3.72
C VAL A 85 -14.78 -3.62 4.18
N LEU A 86 -14.02 -4.12 3.23
CA LEU A 86 -12.69 -4.71 3.45
C LEU A 86 -11.63 -3.64 3.19
N LEU A 87 -10.79 -3.35 4.17
CA LEU A 87 -9.66 -2.43 4.03
C LEU A 87 -8.37 -3.22 3.93
N LEU A 88 -7.77 -3.26 2.74
CA LEU A 88 -6.44 -3.81 2.50
C LEU A 88 -5.42 -2.77 2.97
N ILE A 89 -4.72 -3.03 4.06
CA ILE A 89 -3.78 -2.12 4.71
C ILE A 89 -2.44 -2.79 4.98
N PRO A 90 -1.34 -2.04 5.13
CA PRO A 90 -0.07 -2.62 5.59
C PRO A 90 -0.27 -3.38 6.91
N ARG A 91 0.14 -4.65 6.95
CA ARG A 91 -0.08 -5.56 8.09
C ARG A 91 0.40 -4.97 9.41
N VAL A 92 1.59 -4.35 9.40
CA VAL A 92 2.20 -3.75 10.59
C VAL A 92 1.38 -2.59 11.16
N LEU A 93 0.52 -1.95 10.36
CA LEU A 93 -0.33 -0.83 10.78
C LEU A 93 -1.75 -1.25 11.18
N VAL A 94 -2.12 -2.54 11.07
CA VAL A 94 -3.45 -3.02 11.50
C VAL A 94 -3.73 -2.69 12.96
N PRO A 95 -2.82 -2.98 13.93
CA PRO A 95 -3.08 -2.66 15.34
C PRO A 95 -3.30 -1.16 15.57
N THR A 96 -2.43 -0.32 15.03
CA THR A 96 -2.51 1.15 15.16
C THR A 96 -3.80 1.69 14.54
N THR A 97 -4.14 1.24 13.33
CA THR A 97 -5.35 1.64 12.62
C THR A 97 -6.62 1.23 13.38
N LYS A 98 -6.65 -0.02 13.85
CA LYS A 98 -7.79 -0.55 14.62
C LYS A 98 -7.98 0.22 15.93
N GLU A 99 -6.91 0.49 16.66
CA GLU A 99 -6.96 1.25 17.92
C GLU A 99 -7.40 2.70 17.68
N TYR A 100 -6.95 3.31 16.60
CA TYR A 100 -7.40 4.65 16.22
C TYR A 100 -8.89 4.68 15.90
N LEU A 101 -9.37 3.76 15.06
CA LEU A 101 -10.77 3.68 14.64
C LEU A 101 -11.72 3.33 15.79
N LYS A 102 -11.29 2.51 16.77
CA LYS A 102 -12.10 2.16 17.95
C LYS A 102 -12.60 3.37 18.73
N LYS A 103 -11.84 4.46 18.78
CA LYS A 103 -12.22 5.69 19.47
C LYS A 103 -13.52 6.28 18.93
N TYR A 104 -13.75 6.12 17.63
CA TYR A 104 -14.92 6.63 16.93
C TYR A 104 -16.00 5.54 16.77
N ALA A 105 -15.60 4.29 16.64
CA ALA A 105 -16.50 3.15 16.47
C ALA A 105 -17.48 2.98 17.64
N ALA A 106 -17.11 3.47 18.84
CA ALA A 106 -17.99 3.43 20.03
C ALA A 106 -19.34 4.15 19.85
N PHE A 107 -19.45 5.03 18.86
CA PHE A 107 -20.67 5.79 18.56
C PHE A 107 -21.48 5.19 17.38
N PHE A 108 -21.07 4.04 16.85
CA PHE A 108 -21.66 3.40 15.68
C PHE A 108 -21.87 1.91 15.91
N LYS A 109 -22.83 1.34 15.22
CA LYS A 109 -23.06 -0.10 15.20
C LYS A 109 -22.11 -0.78 14.20
N VAL A 110 -20.84 -0.81 14.54
CA VAL A 110 -19.79 -1.41 13.70
C VAL A 110 -18.87 -2.33 14.50
N SER A 111 -18.31 -3.32 13.82
CA SER A 111 -17.25 -4.20 14.33
C SER A 111 -16.04 -4.11 13.44
N LEU A 112 -14.84 -4.15 14.05
CA LEU A 112 -13.55 -4.10 13.36
C LEU A 112 -12.86 -5.46 13.53
N ASN A 113 -12.84 -6.26 12.47
CA ASN A 113 -12.30 -7.62 12.46
C ASN A 113 -11.03 -7.67 11.62
N GLN A 114 -9.95 -8.21 12.17
CA GLN A 114 -8.74 -8.46 11.41
C GLN A 114 -8.76 -9.89 10.87
N TRP A 115 -8.48 -10.06 9.59
CA TRP A 115 -8.21 -11.37 9.02
C TRP A 115 -6.77 -11.78 9.34
N LEU A 116 -6.60 -12.98 9.95
CA LEU A 116 -5.39 -13.35 10.68
C LEU A 116 -4.27 -13.95 9.81
N HIS A 117 -4.58 -14.46 8.61
CA HIS A 117 -3.61 -15.17 7.76
C HIS A 117 -3.18 -14.34 6.54
N PRO A 118 -2.17 -14.80 5.78
CA PRO A 118 -1.93 -14.23 4.46
C PRO A 118 -3.22 -14.36 3.66
N CYS A 119 -3.95 -13.24 3.61
CA CYS A 119 -5.30 -13.19 3.07
C CYS A 119 -5.33 -12.48 1.72
N VAL A 120 -4.15 -12.22 1.16
CA VAL A 120 -4.01 -11.45 -0.09
C VAL A 120 -3.21 -12.27 -1.08
N ILE A 121 -3.79 -12.43 -2.27
CA ILE A 121 -3.13 -12.93 -3.45
C ILE A 121 -3.06 -11.81 -4.49
N ALA A 122 -1.90 -11.58 -5.06
CA ALA A 122 -1.75 -10.59 -6.12
C ALA A 122 -1.89 -11.24 -7.49
N ASN A 123 -2.51 -10.48 -8.41
CA ASN A 123 -2.65 -10.83 -9.82
C ASN A 123 -3.11 -12.27 -10.12
N PRO A 124 -4.19 -12.78 -9.47
CA PRO A 124 -4.72 -14.07 -9.84
C PRO A 124 -5.16 -14.00 -11.31
N LYS A 125 -4.59 -14.87 -12.16
CA LYS A 125 -5.08 -15.01 -13.54
C LYS A 125 -6.49 -15.56 -13.53
N SER A 126 -7.34 -15.03 -14.42
CA SER A 126 -8.65 -15.63 -14.67
C SER A 126 -8.51 -17.13 -14.96
N GLY A 127 -9.19 -17.96 -14.19
CA GLY A 127 -9.16 -19.42 -14.29
C GLY A 127 -8.04 -20.14 -13.52
N GLN A 128 -7.08 -19.45 -12.91
CA GLN A 128 -6.07 -20.09 -12.04
C GLN A 128 -6.67 -20.55 -10.70
N LEU A 129 -7.58 -19.77 -10.15
CA LEU A 129 -8.28 -20.06 -8.91
C LEU A 129 -9.79 -19.93 -9.11
N PRO A 130 -10.61 -20.75 -8.43
CA PRO A 130 -12.04 -20.53 -8.40
C PRO A 130 -12.37 -19.15 -7.86
N GLU A 131 -13.08 -18.30 -8.60
CA GLU A 131 -13.49 -16.96 -8.19
C GLU A 131 -14.28 -16.95 -6.87
N SER A 132 -14.91 -18.07 -6.52
CA SER A 132 -15.61 -18.25 -5.25
C SER A 132 -14.71 -18.32 -4.02
N LEU A 133 -13.38 -18.41 -4.20
CA LEU A 133 -12.42 -18.47 -3.10
C LEU A 133 -11.96 -17.10 -2.60
N TYR A 134 -12.18 -16.03 -3.36
CA TYR A 134 -11.67 -14.71 -2.98
C TYR A 134 -12.63 -13.59 -3.35
N VAL A 135 -12.54 -12.48 -2.62
CA VAL A 135 -13.17 -11.23 -3.00
C VAL A 135 -12.21 -10.49 -3.95
N SER A 136 -12.65 -10.24 -5.17
CA SER A 136 -11.89 -9.44 -6.13
C SER A 136 -11.70 -8.02 -5.63
N CYS A 137 -10.46 -7.53 -5.66
CA CYS A 137 -10.07 -6.19 -5.31
C CYS A 137 -9.37 -5.56 -6.52
N ASN A 138 -10.14 -4.91 -7.38
CA ASN A 138 -9.63 -4.23 -8.57
C ASN A 138 -9.55 -2.74 -8.28
N PHE A 139 -8.37 -2.15 -8.38
CA PHE A 139 -8.17 -0.74 -8.07
C PHE A 139 -7.20 -0.08 -9.04
N ARG A 140 -7.19 1.23 -9.04
CA ARG A 140 -6.24 2.04 -9.81
C ARG A 140 -5.46 2.96 -8.88
N LEU A 141 -4.19 3.13 -9.20
CA LEU A 141 -3.31 4.15 -8.61
C LEU A 141 -2.86 5.05 -9.76
N GLY A 142 -3.43 6.25 -9.84
CA GLY A 142 -3.32 7.07 -11.02
C GLY A 142 -3.89 6.34 -12.25
N GLU A 143 -3.06 6.14 -13.27
CA GLU A 143 -3.46 5.43 -14.50
C GLU A 143 -3.22 3.92 -14.45
N GLN A 144 -2.42 3.42 -13.51
CA GLN A 144 -2.08 2.00 -13.40
C GLN A 144 -3.18 1.20 -12.71
N GLY A 145 -3.55 0.07 -13.30
CA GLY A 145 -4.52 -0.88 -12.76
C GLY A 145 -3.85 -2.00 -11.98
N PHE A 146 -4.45 -2.38 -10.85
CA PHE A 146 -4.00 -3.48 -9.99
C PHE A 146 -5.15 -4.43 -9.71
N HIS A 147 -4.83 -5.70 -9.54
CA HIS A 147 -5.76 -6.73 -9.15
C HIS A 147 -5.21 -7.52 -7.96
N ALA A 148 -6.04 -7.71 -6.94
CA ALA A 148 -5.76 -8.59 -5.81
C ALA A 148 -6.99 -9.44 -5.49
N GLY A 149 -6.78 -10.61 -4.92
CA GLY A 149 -7.81 -11.45 -4.33
C GLY A 149 -7.70 -11.40 -2.81
N LEU A 150 -8.79 -11.13 -2.12
CA LEU A 150 -8.85 -11.11 -0.66
C LEU A 150 -9.48 -12.42 -0.17
N LEU A 151 -8.74 -13.20 0.61
CA LEU A 151 -9.13 -14.52 1.10
C LEU A 151 -9.52 -14.43 2.58
N ASP A 152 -10.71 -14.89 2.92
CA ASP A 152 -11.07 -15.15 4.32
C ASP A 152 -10.38 -16.43 4.84
N GLN A 153 -10.49 -16.69 6.13
CA GLN A 153 -9.87 -17.85 6.77
C GLN A 153 -10.29 -19.19 6.14
N ALA A 154 -11.55 -19.34 5.79
CA ALA A 154 -12.07 -20.59 5.23
C ALA A 154 -11.59 -20.81 3.79
N SER A 155 -11.55 -19.74 3.01
CA SER A 155 -11.06 -19.74 1.63
C SER A 155 -9.56 -19.98 1.59
N TYR A 156 -8.79 -19.39 2.51
CA TYR A 156 -7.35 -19.64 2.64
C TYR A 156 -7.06 -21.12 2.92
N GLN A 157 -7.81 -21.77 3.82
CA GLN A 157 -7.64 -23.18 4.10
C GLN A 157 -7.94 -24.06 2.88
N LYS A 158 -9.03 -23.77 2.14
CA LYS A 158 -9.34 -24.47 0.88
C LYS A 158 -8.26 -24.30 -0.18
N LEU A 159 -7.70 -23.09 -0.29
CA LEU A 159 -6.60 -22.82 -1.20
C LEU A 159 -5.36 -23.62 -0.81
N ALA A 160 -5.04 -23.71 0.49
CA ALA A 160 -3.91 -24.52 0.97
C ALA A 160 -4.03 -26.00 0.58
N ASP A 161 -5.25 -26.55 0.54
CA ASP A 161 -5.52 -27.92 0.10
C ASP A 161 -5.36 -28.09 -1.42
N LEU A 162 -5.53 -27.02 -2.21
CA LEU A 162 -5.36 -27.02 -3.66
C LEU A 162 -3.88 -26.81 -4.09
N LEU A 163 -3.08 -26.15 -3.29
CA LEU A 163 -1.69 -25.79 -3.63
C LEU A 163 -0.78 -26.95 -4.01
N PRO A 164 -0.89 -28.18 -3.45
CA PRO A 164 -0.08 -29.32 -3.92
C PRO A 164 -0.22 -29.62 -5.42
N SER A 165 -1.37 -29.28 -6.02
CA SER A 165 -1.58 -29.43 -7.47
C SER A 165 -0.89 -28.35 -8.32
N TYR A 166 -0.40 -27.27 -7.71
CA TYR A 166 0.32 -26.15 -8.35
C TYR A 166 1.85 -26.28 -8.23
N GLN A 167 2.37 -27.42 -7.79
CA GLN A 167 3.81 -27.64 -7.59
C GLN A 167 4.62 -27.87 -8.87
N ASP A 168 3.99 -27.85 -10.04
CA ASP A 168 4.70 -27.88 -11.31
C ASP A 168 5.48 -26.56 -11.50
N LYS A 169 6.72 -26.67 -11.97
CA LYS A 169 7.67 -25.54 -12.10
C LYS A 169 7.12 -24.32 -12.87
N GLU A 170 6.12 -24.52 -13.73
CA GLU A 170 5.47 -23.46 -14.52
C GLU A 170 4.42 -22.68 -13.73
N ASN A 171 3.98 -23.18 -12.57
CA ASN A 171 2.91 -22.61 -11.76
C ASN A 171 3.37 -22.21 -10.36
N GLN A 172 4.68 -22.11 -10.12
CA GLN A 172 5.16 -21.67 -8.80
C GLN A 172 4.75 -20.23 -8.53
N PRO A 173 4.28 -19.92 -7.31
CA PRO A 173 3.97 -18.55 -6.94
C PRO A 173 5.18 -17.63 -7.05
N ALA A 174 4.95 -16.43 -7.54
CA ALA A 174 5.97 -15.43 -7.64
C ALA A 174 6.30 -14.83 -6.25
N PRO A 175 7.53 -14.32 -6.03
CA PRO A 175 7.87 -13.59 -4.82
C PRO A 175 6.96 -12.39 -4.60
N GLU A 176 6.59 -12.11 -3.35
CA GLU A 176 5.80 -10.95 -2.94
C GLU A 176 6.40 -9.62 -3.42
N SER A 177 7.73 -9.56 -3.46
CA SER A 177 8.48 -8.38 -3.90
C SER A 177 8.05 -7.84 -5.26
N ILE A 178 7.65 -8.72 -6.20
CA ILE A 178 7.21 -8.29 -7.54
C ILE A 178 5.99 -7.38 -7.44
N TRP A 179 4.99 -7.79 -6.67
CA TRP A 179 3.78 -6.99 -6.50
C TRP A 179 4.05 -5.70 -5.74
N LEU A 180 4.92 -5.75 -4.72
CA LEU A 180 5.34 -4.58 -3.95
C LEU A 180 6.15 -3.61 -4.80
N ASP A 181 7.03 -4.12 -5.67
CA ASP A 181 7.81 -3.30 -6.60
C ASP A 181 6.89 -2.57 -7.60
N HIS A 182 5.86 -3.24 -8.13
CA HIS A 182 4.86 -2.60 -9.01
C HIS A 182 4.07 -1.49 -8.28
N LEU A 183 3.72 -1.68 -7.00
CA LEU A 183 3.09 -0.62 -6.19
C LEU A 183 4.03 0.57 -6.01
N LEU A 184 5.32 0.31 -5.74
CA LEU A 184 6.35 1.36 -5.64
C LEU A 184 6.49 2.11 -6.97
N GLU A 185 6.56 1.41 -8.10
CA GLU A 185 6.63 1.99 -9.44
C GLU A 185 5.42 2.88 -9.77
N ALA A 186 4.24 2.54 -9.22
CA ALA A 186 3.05 3.39 -9.29
C ALA A 186 3.08 4.57 -8.29
N GLY A 187 4.14 4.73 -7.51
CA GLY A 187 4.26 5.80 -6.51
C GLY A 187 3.52 5.53 -5.20
N TRP A 188 3.07 4.29 -4.94
CA TRP A 188 2.38 3.92 -3.72
C TRP A 188 3.36 3.49 -2.63
N LEU A 189 3.49 4.31 -1.58
CA LEU A 189 4.35 4.01 -0.44
C LEU A 189 3.72 2.96 0.46
N LEU A 190 4.47 1.89 0.76
CA LEU A 190 4.15 0.95 1.81
C LEU A 190 4.48 1.58 3.18
N LEU A 191 3.48 2.18 3.80
CA LEU A 191 3.63 2.78 5.11
C LEU A 191 3.94 1.74 6.19
N ASN A 192 4.71 2.13 7.18
CA ASN A 192 5.09 1.32 8.33
C ASN A 192 5.08 2.13 9.63
N ASN A 193 5.48 1.54 10.75
CA ASN A 193 5.46 2.20 12.07
C ASN A 193 6.38 3.43 12.16
N LYS A 194 7.42 3.54 11.31
CA LYS A 194 8.31 4.71 11.28
C LYS A 194 7.74 5.85 10.42
N THR A 195 6.88 5.54 9.46
CA THR A 195 6.34 6.49 8.48
C THR A 195 4.88 6.86 8.72
N SER A 196 4.18 6.12 9.59
CA SER A 196 2.82 6.44 10.04
C SER A 196 2.79 7.73 10.84
N GLU A 197 1.83 8.61 10.55
CA GLU A 197 1.62 9.94 11.15
C GLU A 197 2.72 10.98 10.84
N GLU A 198 3.67 10.68 9.94
CA GLU A 198 4.76 11.60 9.61
C GLU A 198 4.41 12.53 8.43
N TYR A 199 3.59 12.08 7.48
CA TYR A 199 3.37 12.80 6.23
C TYR A 199 1.92 13.21 6.03
N LEU A 200 1.74 14.32 5.28
CA LEU A 200 0.43 14.72 4.75
C LEU A 200 0.13 13.92 3.47
N PRO A 201 -1.15 13.67 3.14
CA PRO A 201 -1.53 12.93 1.94
C PRO A 201 -0.93 13.48 0.64
N HIS A 202 -0.86 14.81 0.49
CA HIS A 202 -0.24 15.45 -0.68
C HIS A 202 1.27 15.20 -0.80
N GLN A 203 1.97 15.01 0.32
CA GLN A 203 3.38 14.64 0.29
C GLN A 203 3.59 13.24 -0.27
N LEU A 204 2.62 12.35 -0.03
CA LEU A 204 2.61 10.97 -0.52
C LEU A 204 1.88 10.82 -1.87
N ASN A 205 1.55 11.91 -2.57
CA ASN A 205 0.79 11.93 -3.82
C ASN A 205 -0.58 11.23 -3.75
N LEU A 206 -1.18 11.05 -2.58
CA LEU A 206 -2.47 10.37 -2.44
C LEU A 206 -3.62 11.11 -3.16
N ASP A 207 -3.47 12.42 -3.38
CA ASP A 207 -4.34 13.24 -4.23
C ASP A 207 -4.22 12.84 -5.71
N LEU A 208 -3.01 12.65 -6.23
CA LEU A 208 -2.74 12.25 -7.61
C LEU A 208 -3.09 10.78 -7.87
N LEU A 209 -2.93 9.93 -6.86
CA LEU A 209 -3.22 8.49 -6.93
C LEU A 209 -4.72 8.16 -6.76
N GLY A 210 -5.58 9.18 -6.62
CA GLY A 210 -7.02 8.98 -6.50
C GLY A 210 -7.49 8.54 -5.11
N ALA A 211 -6.61 8.62 -4.10
CA ALA A 211 -6.91 8.19 -2.73
C ALA A 211 -7.60 9.26 -1.87
N ILE A 212 -7.91 10.43 -2.44
CA ILE A 212 -8.63 11.51 -1.76
C ILE A 212 -9.83 11.94 -2.61
N ASN A 213 -11.02 11.89 -2.04
CA ASN A 213 -12.19 12.49 -2.65
C ASN A 213 -12.46 13.87 -2.01
N PHE A 214 -12.24 14.94 -2.78
CA PHE A 214 -12.47 16.32 -2.33
C PHE A 214 -13.95 16.75 -2.42
N LYS A 215 -14.83 15.94 -3.00
CA LYS A 215 -16.25 16.25 -3.22
C LYS A 215 -17.17 15.56 -2.19
N LYS A 216 -16.66 14.60 -1.44
CA LYS A 216 -17.42 13.90 -0.40
C LYS A 216 -17.68 14.79 0.83
N GLY A 217 -18.55 14.29 1.73
CA GLY A 217 -18.81 14.93 3.03
C GLY A 217 -17.60 14.91 3.98
N CYS A 218 -17.76 15.55 5.15
CA CYS A 218 -16.67 15.72 6.11
C CYS A 218 -16.09 14.40 6.63
N TYR A 219 -14.78 14.39 6.82
CA TYR A 219 -14.05 13.28 7.42
C TYR A 219 -12.89 13.79 8.28
N THR A 220 -12.35 12.93 9.15
CA THR A 220 -11.26 13.30 10.07
C THR A 220 -10.00 13.77 9.32
N GLY A 221 -9.50 14.97 9.67
CA GLY A 221 -8.33 15.58 9.03
C GLY A 221 -8.61 16.38 7.77
N GLN A 222 -9.84 16.37 7.25
CA GLN A 222 -10.20 17.02 5.98
C GLN A 222 -9.83 18.50 5.92
N GLU A 223 -9.95 19.25 7.02
CA GLU A 223 -9.67 20.69 7.00
C GLU A 223 -8.24 21.01 6.55
N ILE A 224 -7.27 20.26 7.08
CA ILE A 224 -5.85 20.42 6.72
C ILE A 224 -5.61 19.95 5.28
N ILE A 225 -6.21 18.82 4.90
CA ILE A 225 -6.07 18.22 3.57
C ILE A 225 -6.67 19.16 2.51
N ALA A 226 -7.90 19.67 2.71
CA ALA A 226 -8.54 20.61 1.81
C ALA A 226 -7.79 21.96 1.75
N ARG A 227 -7.25 22.42 2.87
CA ARG A 227 -6.42 23.64 2.88
C ARG A 227 -5.17 23.48 2.02
N MET A 228 -4.53 22.31 2.06
CA MET A 228 -3.37 22.02 1.21
C MET A 228 -3.73 22.00 -0.27
N GLU A 229 -4.89 21.45 -0.62
CA GLU A 229 -5.39 21.41 -2.01
C GLU A 229 -5.70 22.82 -2.56
N TYR A 230 -6.50 23.62 -1.82
CA TYR A 230 -7.04 24.87 -2.34
C TYR A 230 -6.20 26.11 -2.04
N ARG A 231 -5.37 26.10 -1.01
CA ARG A 231 -4.63 27.28 -0.52
C ARG A 231 -3.15 27.04 -0.26
N GLY A 232 -2.69 25.80 -0.37
CA GLY A 232 -1.31 25.41 -0.14
C GLY A 232 -0.70 24.78 -1.36
N LYS A 233 0.64 24.67 -1.34
CA LYS A 233 1.39 23.81 -2.26
C LYS A 233 2.34 22.99 -1.42
N SER A 234 2.32 21.68 -1.61
CA SER A 234 3.34 20.84 -0.99
C SER A 234 4.70 21.22 -1.58
N LYS A 235 5.65 21.56 -0.70
CA LYS A 235 7.02 21.87 -1.15
C LYS A 235 7.82 20.62 -1.51
N LYS A 236 7.45 19.48 -0.92
CA LYS A 236 8.02 18.17 -1.20
C LYS A 236 6.91 17.20 -1.57
N ARG A 237 7.19 16.32 -2.52
CA ARG A 237 6.31 15.22 -2.92
C ARG A 237 7.11 13.95 -3.10
N LEU A 238 6.44 12.84 -2.95
CA LEU A 238 7.01 11.53 -3.23
C LEU A 238 7.37 11.45 -4.71
N LYS A 239 8.57 10.96 -5.00
CA LYS A 239 9.07 10.74 -6.35
C LYS A 239 9.62 9.34 -6.48
N VAL A 240 9.35 8.70 -7.62
CA VAL A 240 10.03 7.47 -8.03
C VAL A 240 11.34 7.88 -8.69
N ILE A 241 12.44 7.38 -8.16
CA ILE A 241 13.79 7.66 -8.67
C ILE A 241 14.53 6.34 -8.93
N SER A 242 15.35 6.31 -9.97
CA SER A 242 16.36 5.27 -10.09
C SER A 242 17.59 5.66 -9.27
N LEU A 243 18.23 4.67 -8.67
CA LEU A 243 19.45 4.83 -7.87
C LEU A 243 20.53 3.89 -8.39
N SER A 244 21.78 4.31 -8.25
CA SER A 244 22.95 3.50 -8.58
C SER A 244 24.06 3.65 -7.55
N GLY A 245 24.89 2.60 -7.42
CA GLY A 245 26.12 2.67 -6.63
C GLY A 245 25.94 2.57 -5.12
N HIS A 246 24.87 1.94 -4.61
CA HIS A 246 24.60 1.85 -3.17
C HIS A 246 24.41 0.41 -2.69
N GLN A 247 24.47 0.22 -1.36
CA GLN A 247 24.19 -1.03 -0.66
C GLN A 247 23.03 -0.87 0.34
N LEU A 248 22.16 0.13 0.15
CA LEU A 248 21.02 0.39 1.03
C LEU A 248 20.00 -0.73 0.96
N THR A 249 19.32 -0.99 2.09
CA THR A 249 18.23 -1.96 2.21
C THR A 249 17.00 -1.30 2.81
N ASN A 250 15.81 -1.88 2.61
CA ASN A 250 14.56 -1.37 3.19
C ASN A 250 14.57 -1.35 4.73
N GLU A 251 15.39 -2.15 5.39
CA GLU A 251 15.49 -2.21 6.85
C GLU A 251 16.06 -0.92 7.46
N SER A 252 17.00 -0.27 6.75
CA SER A 252 17.61 0.99 7.18
C SER A 252 16.68 2.19 7.03
N LEU A 253 15.65 2.10 6.17
CA LEU A 253 14.78 3.22 5.82
C LEU A 253 13.75 3.56 6.93
N PRO A 254 13.30 4.81 7.04
CA PRO A 254 13.65 5.98 6.22
C PRO A 254 15.04 6.53 6.54
N LEU A 255 15.69 7.17 5.55
CA LEU A 255 16.99 7.84 5.69
C LEU A 255 16.91 9.27 5.16
N ASP A 256 17.58 10.19 5.85
CA ASP A 256 17.70 11.59 5.41
C ASP A 256 18.53 11.72 4.14
N ILE A 257 18.07 12.55 3.22
CA ILE A 257 18.78 12.94 2.01
C ILE A 257 19.23 14.39 2.16
N LYS A 258 20.51 14.64 1.85
CA LYS A 258 21.09 15.97 1.80
C LYS A 258 21.53 16.34 0.40
N THR A 259 21.76 17.63 0.17
CA THR A 259 22.37 18.10 -1.09
C THR A 259 23.75 17.48 -1.31
N ALA A 260 24.20 17.43 -2.56
CA ALA A 260 25.47 16.80 -2.94
C ALA A 260 26.71 17.39 -2.23
N ASP A 261 26.62 18.62 -1.75
CA ASP A 261 27.66 19.29 -0.94
C ASP A 261 27.49 19.04 0.58
N ASP A 262 26.55 18.17 1.00
CA ASP A 262 26.22 17.86 2.40
C ASP A 262 25.76 19.06 3.25
N SER A 263 25.42 20.18 2.61
CA SER A 263 25.18 21.44 3.33
C SER A 263 23.74 21.61 3.79
N GLN A 264 22.76 21.02 3.07
CA GLN A 264 21.34 21.26 3.34
C GLN A 264 20.50 19.98 3.29
N PRO A 265 19.49 19.85 4.18
CA PRO A 265 18.53 18.76 4.09
C PRO A 265 17.70 18.88 2.81
N LEU A 266 17.72 17.87 1.98
CA LEU A 266 16.99 17.80 0.71
C LEU A 266 15.65 17.07 0.87
N GLY A 267 15.66 15.88 1.47
CA GLY A 267 14.47 15.03 1.58
C GLY A 267 14.71 13.79 2.41
N GLU A 268 13.98 12.74 2.08
CA GLU A 268 14.03 11.45 2.77
C GLU A 268 13.88 10.31 1.76
N LEU A 269 14.69 9.27 1.87
CA LEU A 269 14.55 8.01 1.15
C LEU A 269 13.65 7.09 1.97
N LEU A 270 12.54 6.63 1.39
CA LEU A 270 11.47 5.98 2.15
C LEU A 270 11.32 4.49 1.86
N GLN A 271 11.56 4.06 0.61
CA GLN A 271 11.38 2.68 0.18
C GLN A 271 12.24 2.36 -1.04
N LEU A 272 12.70 1.12 -1.14
CA LEU A 272 13.44 0.58 -2.29
C LEU A 272 12.65 -0.58 -2.91
N THR A 273 12.80 -0.79 -4.22
CA THR A 273 12.44 -2.05 -4.88
C THR A 273 13.31 -3.20 -4.36
N SER A 274 12.87 -4.42 -4.57
CA SER A 274 13.59 -5.64 -4.16
C SER A 274 15.00 -5.74 -4.75
N ASN A 275 15.18 -5.25 -5.98
CA ASN A 275 16.47 -5.19 -6.66
C ASN A 275 17.25 -3.88 -6.37
N ALA A 276 16.72 -3.02 -5.51
CA ALA A 276 17.28 -1.75 -5.09
C ALA A 276 17.63 -0.76 -6.23
N LYS A 277 17.04 -0.93 -7.43
CA LYS A 277 17.27 -0.02 -8.57
C LYS A 277 16.35 1.18 -8.59
N LEU A 278 15.14 1.04 -8.03
CA LEU A 278 14.18 2.13 -7.89
C LEU A 278 13.90 2.39 -6.42
N ALA A 279 13.56 3.63 -6.14
CA ALA A 279 13.22 4.08 -4.81
C ALA A 279 12.05 5.06 -4.81
N LEU A 280 11.32 5.11 -3.70
CA LEU A 280 10.45 6.21 -3.34
C LEU A 280 11.20 7.16 -2.40
N ALA A 281 11.29 8.41 -2.80
CA ALA A 281 11.92 9.47 -2.03
C ALA A 281 11.01 10.69 -1.92
N LEU A 282 10.91 11.28 -0.74
CA LEU A 282 10.23 12.55 -0.50
C LEU A 282 11.18 13.69 -0.81
N LEU A 283 11.01 14.31 -1.97
CA LEU A 283 11.92 15.30 -2.52
C LEU A 283 11.20 16.61 -2.87
N PRO A 284 11.92 17.74 -3.03
CA PRO A 284 11.35 18.99 -3.52
C PRO A 284 10.59 18.78 -4.83
N VAL A 285 9.47 19.51 -4.98
CA VAL A 285 8.67 19.48 -6.22
C VAL A 285 9.52 19.91 -7.40
N GLU A 286 10.25 21.01 -7.23
CA GLU A 286 11.23 21.51 -8.21
C GLU A 286 12.58 20.85 -7.94
N LEU A 287 12.87 19.80 -8.68
CA LEU A 287 14.13 19.06 -8.63
C LEU A 287 14.57 18.74 -10.07
N PRO A 288 15.87 18.83 -10.39
CA PRO A 288 16.39 18.39 -11.69
C PRO A 288 16.01 16.92 -11.98
N SER A 289 15.86 16.59 -13.28
CA SER A 289 15.50 15.22 -13.69
C SER A 289 16.56 14.17 -13.31
N GLU A 290 17.79 14.60 -13.14
CA GLU A 290 18.93 13.76 -12.73
C GLU A 290 19.89 14.60 -11.88
N GLY A 291 20.68 13.93 -11.05
CA GLY A 291 21.67 14.58 -10.18
C GLY A 291 22.23 13.62 -9.15
N SER A 292 22.82 14.19 -8.11
CA SER A 292 23.34 13.44 -6.98
C SER A 292 22.92 14.05 -5.66
N PHE A 293 22.90 13.22 -4.63
CA PHE A 293 22.63 13.61 -3.25
C PHE A 293 23.44 12.72 -2.28
N ILE A 294 23.51 13.12 -1.03
CA ILE A 294 24.13 12.31 0.02
C ILE A 294 23.05 11.64 0.84
N CYS A 295 23.18 10.32 1.02
CA CYS A 295 22.32 9.51 1.87
C CYS A 295 23.22 8.52 2.64
N ASP A 296 23.07 8.46 3.96
CA ASP A 296 23.88 7.62 4.86
C ASP A 296 25.41 7.77 4.67
N GLY A 297 25.86 9.00 4.38
CA GLY A 297 27.27 9.32 4.15
C GLY A 297 27.81 8.95 2.76
N GLU A 298 27.00 8.34 1.91
CA GLU A 298 27.36 7.98 0.53
C GLU A 298 26.76 8.95 -0.48
N THR A 299 27.52 9.27 -1.54
CA THR A 299 26.98 10.03 -2.68
C THR A 299 26.28 9.08 -3.63
N LEU A 300 24.98 9.31 -3.84
CA LEU A 300 24.13 8.51 -4.72
C LEU A 300 23.72 9.34 -5.94
N GLU A 301 23.77 8.73 -7.12
CA GLU A 301 23.23 9.32 -8.33
C GLU A 301 21.76 8.90 -8.48
N TYR A 302 20.94 9.84 -8.92
CA TYR A 302 19.52 9.60 -9.16
C TYR A 302 19.07 10.10 -10.53
N ALA A 303 18.04 9.47 -11.08
CA ALA A 303 17.24 10.03 -12.17
C ALA A 303 15.75 9.85 -11.85
N LEU A 304 14.96 10.91 -12.09
CA LEU A 304 13.50 10.87 -11.90
C LEU A 304 12.86 9.90 -12.91
N GLN A 305 11.94 9.10 -12.44
CA GLN A 305 11.08 8.29 -13.29
C GLN A 305 9.77 9.04 -13.54
N ASN A 306 9.33 9.11 -14.79
CA ASN A 306 8.18 9.93 -15.22
C ASN A 306 6.80 9.33 -14.88
N ASN A 307 6.65 8.59 -13.79
CA ASN A 307 5.45 7.78 -13.54
C ASN A 307 4.42 8.40 -12.58
N VAL A 308 4.65 9.58 -11.97
CA VAL A 308 3.65 10.28 -11.10
C VAL A 308 3.77 11.79 -11.25
#